data_cd80e25d7f0c55de32ecbbb53b1faa93
#
_entry.id   cd80e25d7f0c55de32ecbbb53b1faa93
#
_cell.length_a   1.000
_cell.length_b   1.000
_cell.length_c   1.000
_cell.angle_alpha   90.00
_cell.angle_beta   90.00
_cell.angle_gamma   90.00
#
_symmetry.space_group_name_H-M   'P 1'
#
loop_
_entity.id
_entity.type
_entity.pdbx_description
1 polymer ?
#
loop_
_entity_poly.entity_id
_entity_poly.type
_entity_poly.pdbx_seq_one_letter_code
_entity_poly.pdbx_strand_id
1 'polypeptide(L)'
;NFFAAAALRSGEMSAEAFISGWRDALPARGVNEGRVVDWLLMWDNAFLTALRPQLPQGHLLIAVRDPRDAFLDWLAFGCPAPLALDGLQEGAEWLAGLFEQIAILHEDDLYSHSLIRMDAIKDDAGAVAGALGEALGVQLPVPPSSGARRFPEGHWRHYAQALAGPFAALTPVAVRLGYPAT
;
A
#
# COMPACT_ATOMS: atom_id res chain seq x y z
N ASN A 1 8.63 -12.07 -4.80
CA ASN A 1 8.77 -11.08 -3.71
C ASN A 1 8.20 -11.57 -2.38
N PHE A 2 7.06 -12.28 -2.36
CA PHE A 2 6.51 -12.87 -1.13
C PHE A 2 7.53 -13.80 -0.44
N PHE A 3 8.11 -14.71 -1.19
CA PHE A 3 9.14 -15.62 -0.68
C PHE A 3 10.40 -14.89 -0.22
N ALA A 4 10.79 -13.80 -0.88
CA ALA A 4 11.94 -13.00 -0.48
C ALA A 4 11.73 -12.31 0.87
N ALA A 5 10.56 -11.74 1.14
CA ALA A 5 10.25 -11.13 2.43
C ALA A 5 10.23 -12.16 3.57
N ALA A 6 9.73 -13.37 3.32
CA ALA A 6 9.78 -14.48 4.27
C ALA A 6 11.23 -14.94 4.53
N ALA A 7 12.02 -15.12 3.48
CA ALA A 7 13.42 -15.54 3.56
C ALA A 7 14.31 -14.50 4.28
N LEU A 8 14.04 -13.21 4.10
CA LEU A 8 14.71 -12.14 4.85
C LEU A 8 14.39 -12.20 6.34
N ARG A 9 13.12 -12.44 6.69
CA ARG A 9 12.70 -12.55 8.10
C ARG A 9 13.24 -13.79 8.78
N SER A 10 13.30 -14.92 8.09
CA SER A 10 13.89 -16.18 8.62
C SER A 10 15.43 -16.16 8.65
N GLY A 11 16.06 -15.17 8.04
CA GLY A 11 17.53 -15.11 7.91
C GLY A 11 18.10 -16.04 6.83
N GLU A 12 17.26 -16.70 6.04
CA GLU A 12 17.67 -17.54 4.92
C GLU A 12 18.26 -16.74 3.74
N MET A 13 17.93 -15.45 3.68
CA MET A 13 18.43 -14.51 2.67
C MET A 13 18.82 -13.18 3.33
N SER A 14 19.97 -12.62 2.97
CA SER A 14 20.32 -11.26 3.38
C SER A 14 19.67 -10.21 2.45
N ALA A 15 19.48 -8.99 2.95
CA ALA A 15 18.99 -7.87 2.14
C ALA A 15 19.95 -7.56 0.96
N GLU A 16 21.26 -7.71 1.17
CA GLU A 16 22.27 -7.56 0.13
C GLU A 16 22.08 -8.62 -0.98
N ALA A 17 21.95 -9.90 -0.61
CA ALA A 17 21.70 -10.97 -1.58
C ALA A 17 20.40 -10.77 -2.37
N PHE A 18 19.35 -10.29 -1.69
CA PHE A 18 18.07 -9.95 -2.33
C PHE A 18 18.25 -8.86 -3.38
N ILE A 19 18.88 -7.74 -3.03
CA ILE A 19 19.06 -6.60 -3.94
C ILE A 19 20.04 -6.94 -5.08
N SER A 20 21.11 -7.71 -4.81
CA SER A 20 22.00 -8.20 -5.86
C SER A 20 21.24 -9.07 -6.86
N GLY A 21 20.52 -10.08 -6.39
CA GLY A 21 19.73 -10.94 -7.26
C GLY A 21 18.64 -10.20 -8.05
N TRP A 22 18.03 -9.17 -7.45
CA TRP A 22 17.07 -8.31 -8.15
C TRP A 22 17.76 -7.50 -9.26
N ARG A 23 18.92 -6.87 -8.98
CA ARG A 23 19.70 -6.13 -9.99
C ARG A 23 20.18 -7.01 -11.13
N ASP A 24 20.66 -8.21 -10.81
CA ASP A 24 21.15 -9.17 -11.79
C ASP A 24 20.03 -9.67 -12.73
N ALA A 25 18.78 -9.64 -12.28
CA ALA A 25 17.63 -10.03 -13.09
C ALA A 25 17.14 -8.92 -14.04
N LEU A 26 17.53 -7.66 -13.86
CA LEU A 26 17.04 -6.53 -14.67
C LEU A 26 17.46 -6.62 -16.15
N PRO A 27 18.72 -6.95 -16.52
CA PRO A 27 19.12 -7.07 -17.91
C PRO A 27 18.35 -8.15 -18.67
N ALA A 28 18.03 -9.27 -18.01
CA ALA A 28 17.22 -10.33 -18.61
C ALA A 28 15.78 -9.89 -18.93
N ARG A 29 15.33 -8.79 -18.33
CA ARG A 29 14.02 -8.15 -18.59
C ARG A 29 14.13 -6.93 -19.52
N GLY A 30 15.29 -6.73 -20.15
CA GLY A 30 15.54 -5.61 -21.05
C GLY A 30 15.80 -4.26 -20.36
N VAL A 31 16.04 -4.27 -19.05
CA VAL A 31 16.32 -3.06 -18.26
C VAL A 31 17.82 -2.96 -18.02
N ASN A 32 18.50 -2.11 -18.81
CA ASN A 32 19.95 -1.95 -18.75
C ASN A 32 20.38 -0.60 -18.15
N GLU A 33 19.50 0.38 -18.14
CA GLU A 33 19.78 1.75 -17.67
C GLU A 33 18.49 2.45 -17.23
N GLY A 34 18.63 3.59 -16.55
CA GLY A 34 17.55 4.47 -16.16
C GLY A 34 16.91 4.15 -14.82
N ARG A 35 15.73 4.72 -14.58
CA ARG A 35 14.94 4.52 -13.38
C ARG A 35 14.09 3.27 -13.54
N VAL A 36 14.08 2.41 -12.52
CA VAL A 36 13.26 1.20 -12.48
C VAL A 36 12.07 1.45 -11.56
N VAL A 37 10.87 1.13 -12.04
CA VAL A 37 9.65 1.04 -11.23
C VAL A 37 9.26 -0.42 -11.16
N ASP A 38 9.19 -0.96 -9.96
CA ASP A 38 8.83 -2.36 -9.73
C ASP A 38 7.74 -2.45 -8.67
N TRP A 39 6.96 -3.52 -8.71
CA TRP A 39 5.87 -3.72 -7.77
C TRP A 39 6.31 -4.56 -6.58
N LEU A 40 6.26 -3.96 -5.39
CA LEU A 40 6.54 -4.62 -4.13
C LEU A 40 5.21 -5.08 -3.49
N LEU A 41 4.77 -6.30 -3.83
CA LEU A 41 3.48 -6.84 -3.40
C LEU A 41 3.36 -7.04 -1.88
N MET A 42 4.43 -7.54 -1.26
CA MET A 42 4.45 -7.90 0.15
C MET A 42 5.66 -7.27 0.81
N TRP A 43 5.42 -6.44 1.78
CA TRP A 43 6.44 -5.80 2.58
C TRP A 43 5.93 -5.56 4.01
N ASP A 44 6.84 -5.36 4.91
CA ASP A 44 6.61 -4.84 6.25
C ASP A 44 7.77 -3.91 6.64
N ASN A 45 7.65 -3.25 7.78
CA ASN A 45 8.64 -2.29 8.23
C ASN A 45 10.01 -2.93 8.51
N ALA A 46 10.06 -4.19 8.94
CA ALA A 46 11.31 -4.91 9.14
C ALA A 46 12.03 -5.14 7.80
N PHE A 47 11.29 -5.54 6.76
CA PHE A 47 11.82 -5.69 5.41
C PHE A 47 12.35 -4.37 4.86
N LEU A 48 11.61 -3.27 5.00
CA LEU A 48 12.04 -1.95 4.52
C LEU A 48 13.27 -1.44 5.26
N THR A 49 13.33 -1.64 6.56
CA THR A 49 14.50 -1.29 7.39
C THR A 49 15.74 -2.06 6.93
N ALA A 50 15.60 -3.35 6.61
CA ALA A 50 16.70 -4.15 6.07
C ALA A 50 17.12 -3.73 4.65
N LEU A 51 16.18 -3.25 3.82
CA LEU A 51 16.48 -2.75 2.47
C LEU A 51 17.17 -1.38 2.45
N ARG A 52 16.89 -0.52 3.42
CA ARG A 52 17.36 0.88 3.44
C ARG A 52 18.86 1.05 3.17
N PRO A 53 19.78 0.28 3.79
CA PRO A 53 21.22 0.39 3.52
C PRO A 53 21.60 -0.06 2.12
N GLN A 54 20.88 -1.00 1.54
CA GLN A 54 21.18 -1.61 0.24
C GLN A 54 20.58 -0.84 -0.94
N LEU A 55 19.53 -0.08 -0.69
CA LEU A 55 18.80 0.68 -1.69
C LEU A 55 18.46 2.10 -1.18
N PRO A 56 19.49 2.91 -0.84
CA PRO A 56 19.28 4.23 -0.21
C PRO A 56 18.58 5.24 -1.13
N GLN A 57 18.60 5.02 -2.45
CA GLN A 57 17.92 5.84 -3.46
C GLN A 57 16.52 5.31 -3.81
N GLY A 58 16.09 4.22 -3.18
CA GLY A 58 14.77 3.66 -3.37
C GLY A 58 13.71 4.60 -2.81
N HIS A 59 12.55 4.65 -3.47
CA HIS A 59 11.40 5.44 -3.04
C HIS A 59 10.12 4.62 -3.20
N LEU A 60 9.33 4.52 -2.15
CA LEU A 60 8.05 3.81 -2.17
C LEU A 60 6.92 4.75 -2.58
N LEU A 61 6.11 4.31 -3.51
CA LEU A 61 4.81 4.91 -3.79
C LEU A 61 3.74 4.00 -3.17
N ILE A 62 3.10 4.47 -2.12
CA ILE A 62 2.12 3.70 -1.38
C ILE A 62 0.74 4.23 -1.69
N ALA A 63 -0.03 3.46 -2.44
CA ALA A 63 -1.43 3.76 -2.70
C ALA A 63 -2.24 3.53 -1.42
N VAL A 64 -2.81 4.60 -0.87
CA VAL A 64 -3.63 4.55 0.35
C VAL A 64 -5.06 4.99 0.05
N ARG A 65 -5.98 4.44 0.83
CA ARG A 65 -7.37 4.79 0.85
C ARG A 65 -7.88 4.75 2.29
N ASP A 66 -9.02 5.41 2.58
CA ASP A 66 -9.65 5.26 3.90
C ASP A 66 -9.80 3.77 4.24
N PRO A 67 -9.20 3.28 5.31
CA PRO A 67 -9.23 1.86 5.68
C PRO A 67 -10.65 1.28 5.78
N ARG A 68 -11.64 2.10 6.14
CA ARG A 68 -13.05 1.68 6.27
C ARG A 68 -13.70 1.48 4.90
N ASP A 69 -13.40 2.35 3.92
CA ASP A 69 -13.83 2.17 2.53
C ASP A 69 -13.08 1.02 1.86
N ALA A 70 -11.78 0.83 2.17
CA ALA A 70 -11.02 -0.31 1.69
C ALA A 70 -11.60 -1.65 2.20
N PHE A 71 -12.06 -1.68 3.46
CA PHE A 71 -12.75 -2.84 4.02
C PHE A 71 -14.07 -3.13 3.30
N LEU A 72 -14.86 -2.11 2.98
CA LEU A 72 -16.07 -2.28 2.18
C LEU A 72 -15.78 -2.81 0.77
N ASP A 73 -14.72 -2.32 0.12
CA ASP A 73 -14.30 -2.86 -1.18
C ASP A 73 -13.95 -4.36 -1.07
N TRP A 74 -13.29 -4.79 0.02
CA TRP A 74 -13.01 -6.21 0.25
C TRP A 74 -14.28 -7.04 0.42
N LEU A 75 -15.26 -6.53 1.16
CA LEU A 75 -16.53 -7.23 1.36
C LEU A 75 -17.32 -7.36 0.06
N ALA A 76 -17.29 -6.34 -0.79
CA ALA A 76 -18.11 -6.30 -2.00
C ALA A 76 -17.42 -6.97 -3.21
N PHE A 77 -16.11 -6.87 -3.32
CA PHE A 77 -15.37 -7.25 -4.53
C PHE A 77 -14.35 -8.37 -4.31
N GLY A 78 -14.21 -8.81 -3.07
CA GLY A 78 -13.28 -9.84 -2.65
C GLY A 78 -11.97 -9.27 -2.08
N CYS A 79 -11.46 -9.97 -1.08
CA CYS A 79 -10.13 -9.69 -0.52
C CYS A 79 -9.06 -10.07 -1.56
N PRO A 80 -8.04 -9.21 -1.79
CA PRO A 80 -6.99 -9.49 -2.76
C PRO A 80 -6.04 -10.62 -2.35
N ALA A 81 -6.09 -11.06 -1.09
CA ALA A 81 -5.29 -12.15 -0.56
C ALA A 81 -6.17 -13.35 -0.20
N PRO A 82 -5.72 -14.58 -0.43
CA PRO A 82 -6.43 -15.79 0.00
C PRO A 82 -6.27 -15.97 1.52
N LEU A 83 -7.04 -15.21 2.28
CA LEU A 83 -7.04 -15.24 3.73
C LEU A 83 -8.18 -16.14 4.23
N ALA A 84 -7.85 -17.06 5.14
CA ALA A 84 -8.84 -17.77 5.93
C ALA A 84 -9.15 -16.91 7.16
N LEU A 85 -10.25 -16.17 7.13
CA LEU A 85 -10.70 -15.29 8.20
C LEU A 85 -12.02 -15.83 8.76
N ASP A 86 -12.15 -15.85 10.08
CA ASP A 86 -13.33 -16.41 10.75
C ASP A 86 -14.52 -15.43 10.79
N GLY A 87 -14.32 -14.19 10.40
CA GLY A 87 -15.40 -13.21 10.36
C GLY A 87 -14.97 -11.77 10.04
N LEU A 88 -15.98 -10.88 10.02
CA LEU A 88 -15.78 -9.47 9.66
C LEU A 88 -14.87 -8.73 10.64
N GLN A 89 -14.96 -9.06 11.93
CA GLN A 89 -14.15 -8.41 12.97
C GLN A 89 -12.66 -8.76 12.77
N GLU A 90 -12.35 -10.03 12.59
CA GLU A 90 -10.99 -10.50 12.34
C GLU A 90 -10.42 -9.90 11.04
N GLY A 91 -11.25 -9.84 9.98
CA GLY A 91 -10.87 -9.19 8.72
C GLY A 91 -10.53 -7.72 8.88
N ALA A 92 -11.30 -6.98 9.68
CA ALA A 92 -11.04 -5.57 9.98
C ALA A 92 -9.77 -5.39 10.81
N GLU A 93 -9.54 -6.23 11.82
CA GLU A 93 -8.33 -6.21 12.64
C GLU A 93 -7.08 -6.53 11.82
N TRP A 94 -7.17 -7.53 10.94
CA TRP A 94 -6.08 -7.85 10.03
C TRP A 94 -5.75 -6.68 9.09
N LEU A 95 -6.79 -6.06 8.50
CA LEU A 95 -6.62 -4.89 7.63
C LEU A 95 -6.05 -3.70 8.41
N ALA A 96 -6.53 -3.46 9.64
CA ALA A 96 -5.99 -2.43 10.51
C ALA A 96 -4.49 -2.62 10.74
N GLY A 97 -4.04 -3.86 10.97
CA GLY A 97 -2.62 -4.20 11.11
C GLY A 97 -1.79 -3.87 9.88
N LEU A 98 -2.33 -4.04 8.67
CA LEU A 98 -1.63 -3.62 7.44
C LEU A 98 -1.49 -2.10 7.35
N PHE A 99 -2.57 -1.37 7.61
CA PHE A 99 -2.52 0.09 7.60
C PHE A 99 -1.66 0.66 8.75
N GLU A 100 -1.59 -0.05 9.88
CA GLU A 100 -0.69 0.28 10.99
C GLU A 100 0.78 0.27 10.56
N GLN A 101 1.20 -0.69 9.73
CA GLN A 101 2.56 -0.71 9.15
C GLN A 101 2.82 0.53 8.31
N ILE A 102 1.83 1.00 7.55
CA ILE A 102 1.94 2.23 6.74
C ILE A 102 2.02 3.46 7.65
N ALA A 103 1.21 3.53 8.70
CA ALA A 103 1.23 4.64 9.64
C ALA A 103 2.57 4.75 10.37
N ILE A 104 3.12 3.62 10.87
CA ILE A 104 4.44 3.57 11.50
C ILE A 104 5.54 3.98 10.51
N LEU A 105 5.51 3.44 9.29
CA LEU A 105 6.47 3.82 8.24
C LEU A 105 6.49 5.34 8.02
N HIS A 106 5.30 5.96 7.98
CA HIS A 106 5.12 7.38 7.70
C HIS A 106 5.56 8.25 8.88
N GLU A 107 5.16 7.89 10.09
CA GLU A 107 5.46 8.65 11.32
C GLU A 107 6.96 8.58 11.67
N ASP A 108 7.59 7.42 11.51
CA ASP A 108 8.98 7.17 11.89
C ASP A 108 9.98 7.36 10.74
N ASP A 109 9.50 7.73 9.54
CA ASP A 109 10.32 7.90 8.31
C ASP A 109 11.28 6.71 8.06
N LEU A 110 10.78 5.51 8.21
CA LEU A 110 11.60 4.28 8.15
C LEU A 110 12.24 4.06 6.79
N TYR A 111 11.59 4.51 5.73
CA TYR A 111 12.08 4.44 4.35
C TYR A 111 11.53 5.60 3.54
N SER A 112 12.25 6.06 2.52
CA SER A 112 11.78 7.12 1.62
C SER A 112 10.48 6.72 0.94
N HIS A 113 9.42 7.53 1.07
CA HIS A 113 8.10 7.18 0.56
C HIS A 113 7.22 8.39 0.24
N SER A 114 6.18 8.14 -0.54
CA SER A 114 5.05 9.05 -0.75
C SER A 114 3.74 8.30 -0.60
N LEU A 115 2.81 8.84 0.17
CA LEU A 115 1.46 8.34 0.27
C LEU A 115 0.61 8.93 -0.86
N ILE A 116 0.10 8.09 -1.73
CA ILE A 116 -0.76 8.49 -2.86
C ILE A 116 -2.21 8.16 -2.50
N ARG A 117 -3.00 9.19 -2.24
CA ARG A 117 -4.42 9.03 -1.89
C ARG A 117 -5.23 8.64 -3.12
N MET A 118 -5.84 7.47 -3.06
CA MET A 118 -6.61 6.89 -4.16
C MET A 118 -8.12 7.09 -4.02
N ASP A 119 -8.56 7.79 -2.97
CA ASP A 119 -9.98 8.01 -2.70
C ASP A 119 -10.66 8.76 -3.86
N ALA A 120 -10.03 9.84 -4.32
CA ALA A 120 -10.54 10.70 -5.38
C ALA A 120 -10.33 10.17 -6.81
N ILE A 121 -9.75 8.97 -7.01
CA ILE A 121 -9.36 8.53 -8.36
C ILE A 121 -10.52 8.44 -9.36
N LYS A 122 -11.74 8.24 -8.90
CA LYS A 122 -12.92 8.21 -9.76
C LYS A 122 -13.37 9.60 -10.19
N ASP A 123 -13.23 10.57 -9.29
CA ASP A 123 -13.77 11.91 -9.45
C ASP A 123 -12.70 12.88 -9.97
N ASP A 124 -11.44 12.64 -9.60
CA ASP A 124 -10.30 13.45 -10.01
C ASP A 124 -9.04 12.60 -10.28
N ALA A 125 -9.06 11.85 -11.37
CA ALA A 125 -7.88 11.10 -11.82
C ALA A 125 -6.68 12.02 -12.14
N GLY A 126 -6.93 13.29 -12.44
CA GLY A 126 -5.91 14.29 -12.70
C GLY A 126 -5.11 14.62 -11.45
N ALA A 127 -5.76 14.80 -10.30
CA ALA A 127 -5.09 15.03 -9.03
C ALA A 127 -4.20 13.85 -8.63
N VAL A 128 -4.66 12.61 -8.84
CA VAL A 128 -3.88 11.40 -8.56
C VAL A 128 -2.67 11.30 -9.51
N ALA A 129 -2.86 11.55 -10.81
CA ALA A 129 -1.76 11.58 -11.77
C ALA A 129 -0.74 12.68 -11.45
N GLY A 130 -1.21 13.84 -10.98
CA GLY A 130 -0.36 14.94 -10.51
C GLY A 130 0.49 14.53 -9.31
N ALA A 131 -0.10 13.96 -8.27
CA ALA A 131 0.61 13.51 -7.08
C ALA A 131 1.66 12.42 -7.39
N LEU A 132 1.31 11.46 -8.26
CA LEU A 132 2.26 10.45 -8.76
C LEU A 132 3.39 11.09 -9.58
N GLY A 133 3.05 12.04 -10.46
CA GLY A 133 4.02 12.75 -11.27
C GLY A 133 5.01 13.55 -10.44
N GLU A 134 4.54 14.24 -9.40
CA GLU A 134 5.37 14.96 -8.44
C GLU A 134 6.32 14.01 -7.69
N ALA A 135 5.80 12.92 -7.14
CA ALA A 135 6.60 11.92 -6.44
C ALA A 135 7.67 11.27 -7.33
N LEU A 136 7.37 11.08 -8.61
CA LEU A 136 8.29 10.51 -9.59
C LEU A 136 9.20 11.55 -10.27
N GLY A 137 8.92 12.84 -10.13
CA GLY A 137 9.61 13.91 -10.84
C GLY A 137 9.40 13.86 -12.36
N VAL A 138 8.22 13.43 -12.81
CA VAL A 138 7.83 13.31 -14.23
C VAL A 138 6.41 13.80 -14.46
N GLN A 139 6.11 14.24 -15.66
CA GLN A 139 4.73 14.57 -16.03
C GLN A 139 4.02 13.28 -16.51
N LEU A 140 2.95 12.90 -15.83
CA LEU A 140 2.14 11.75 -16.20
C LEU A 140 0.88 12.18 -16.94
N PRO A 141 0.47 11.45 -17.99
CA PRO A 141 -0.84 11.66 -18.60
C PRO A 141 -1.95 11.28 -17.61
N VAL A 142 -3.06 12.01 -17.66
CA VAL A 142 -4.25 11.62 -16.91
C VAL A 142 -4.77 10.31 -17.49
N PRO A 143 -4.90 9.24 -16.70
CA PRO A 143 -5.40 7.97 -17.19
C PRO A 143 -6.88 8.13 -17.61
N PRO A 144 -7.31 7.40 -18.63
CA PRO A 144 -8.73 7.35 -18.95
C PRO A 144 -9.50 6.85 -17.72
N SER A 145 -10.72 7.36 -17.51
CA SER A 145 -11.58 6.96 -16.40
C SER A 145 -11.61 5.43 -16.31
N SER A 146 -11.02 4.90 -15.27
CA SER A 146 -11.00 3.46 -15.06
C SER A 146 -12.39 3.05 -14.56
N GLY A 147 -12.98 2.05 -15.20
CA GLY A 147 -14.19 1.38 -14.70
C GLY A 147 -13.95 0.57 -13.42
N ALA A 148 -12.97 0.99 -12.60
CA ALA A 148 -12.62 0.30 -11.37
C ALA A 148 -13.83 0.23 -10.44
N ARG A 149 -14.20 -0.98 -10.05
CA ARG A 149 -15.25 -1.23 -9.07
C ARG A 149 -14.74 -0.84 -7.69
N ARG A 150 -15.13 0.35 -7.24
CA ARG A 150 -14.83 0.88 -5.91
C ARG A 150 -16.01 1.71 -5.43
N PHE A 151 -16.20 1.73 -4.12
CA PHE A 151 -17.13 2.67 -3.51
C PHE A 151 -16.60 4.11 -3.58
N PRO A 152 -17.48 5.13 -3.57
CA PRO A 152 -17.07 6.53 -3.41
C PRO A 152 -16.33 6.74 -2.08
N GLU A 153 -15.58 7.84 -1.99
CA GLU A 153 -14.97 8.27 -0.74
C GLU A 153 -16.02 8.47 0.35
N GLY A 154 -15.75 7.96 1.54
CA GLY A 154 -16.62 8.07 2.70
C GLY A 154 -17.89 7.24 2.63
N HIS A 155 -17.99 6.30 1.69
CA HIS A 155 -19.16 5.41 1.55
C HIS A 155 -19.40 4.55 2.80
N TRP A 156 -18.35 4.27 3.58
CA TRP A 156 -18.41 3.53 4.83
C TRP A 156 -19.44 4.12 5.83
N ARG A 157 -19.73 5.44 5.77
CA ARG A 157 -20.68 6.10 6.66
C ARG A 157 -22.09 5.52 6.55
N HIS A 158 -22.48 5.03 5.38
CA HIS A 158 -23.78 4.38 5.18
C HIS A 158 -23.91 3.06 5.95
N TYR A 159 -22.79 2.46 6.33
CA TYR A 159 -22.71 1.18 7.03
C TYR A 159 -22.21 1.32 8.47
N ALA A 160 -22.01 2.55 8.96
CA ALA A 160 -21.39 2.83 10.25
C ALA A 160 -22.07 2.11 11.42
N GLN A 161 -23.41 2.01 11.40
CA GLN A 161 -24.16 1.29 12.42
C GLN A 161 -24.06 -0.24 12.25
N ALA A 162 -24.18 -0.74 11.02
CA ALA A 162 -24.18 -2.18 10.74
C ALA A 162 -22.79 -2.82 10.95
N LEU A 163 -21.72 -2.06 10.71
CA LEU A 163 -20.32 -2.49 10.83
C LEU A 163 -19.58 -1.75 11.96
N ALA A 164 -20.28 -1.37 13.03
CA ALA A 164 -19.72 -0.59 14.12
C ALA A 164 -18.47 -1.23 14.75
N GLY A 165 -18.48 -2.55 14.98
CA GLY A 165 -17.35 -3.31 15.52
C GLY A 165 -16.13 -3.27 14.58
N PRO A 166 -16.24 -3.75 13.33
CA PRO A 166 -15.18 -3.65 12.34
C PRO A 166 -14.61 -2.24 12.15
N PHE A 167 -15.47 -1.23 12.05
CA PHE A 167 -15.01 0.15 11.89
C PHE A 167 -14.35 0.74 13.14
N ALA A 168 -14.72 0.26 14.33
CA ALA A 168 -14.02 0.64 15.56
C ALA A 168 -12.54 0.18 15.54
N ALA A 169 -12.25 -0.98 14.95
CA ALA A 169 -10.87 -1.45 14.77
C ALA A 169 -10.09 -0.62 13.74
N LEU A 170 -10.75 -0.15 12.67
CA LEU A 170 -10.11 0.57 11.57
C LEU A 170 -9.97 2.08 11.80
N THR A 171 -10.85 2.68 12.61
CA THR A 171 -10.88 4.14 12.81
C THR A 171 -9.59 4.71 13.39
N PRO A 172 -8.94 4.10 14.40
CA PRO A 172 -7.70 4.66 14.94
C PRO A 172 -6.62 4.82 13.88
N VAL A 173 -6.38 3.81 13.05
CA VAL A 173 -5.37 3.89 12.00
C VAL A 173 -5.80 4.81 10.85
N ALA A 174 -7.09 4.89 10.54
CA ALA A 174 -7.59 5.87 9.58
C ALA A 174 -7.26 7.31 10.01
N VAL A 175 -7.46 7.64 11.28
CA VAL A 175 -7.14 8.96 11.84
C VAL A 175 -5.63 9.24 11.76
N ARG A 176 -4.77 8.29 12.10
CA ARG A 176 -3.31 8.44 11.98
C ARG A 176 -2.87 8.71 10.54
N LEU A 177 -3.55 8.14 9.56
CA LEU A 177 -3.31 8.39 8.14
C LEU A 177 -4.00 9.67 7.63
N GLY A 178 -4.61 10.48 8.53
CA GLY A 178 -5.21 11.78 8.23
C GLY A 178 -6.61 11.70 7.61
N TYR A 179 -7.34 10.59 7.80
CA TYR A 179 -8.75 10.48 7.47
C TYR A 179 -9.63 10.95 8.65
N PRO A 180 -10.86 11.48 8.40
CA PRO A 180 -11.72 11.94 9.47
C PRO A 180 -12.16 10.79 10.38
N ALA A 181 -12.32 11.05 11.69
CA ALA A 181 -12.81 10.05 12.65
C ALA A 181 -14.30 9.71 12.42
N THR A 182 -15.09 10.64 11.87
CA THR A 182 -16.54 10.54 11.62
C THR A 182 -16.91 10.99 10.22
#